data_f89dd8ab871504bb900485f32e5a010f
#
_entry.id   f89dd8ab871504bb900485f32e5a010f
#
_cell.length_a   1.000
_cell.length_b   1.000
_cell.length_c   1.000
_cell.angle_alpha   90.00
_cell.angle_beta   90.00
_cell.angle_gamma   90.00
#
_symmetry.space_group_name_H-M   'P 1'
#
loop_
_entity.id
_entity.type
_entity.pdbx_description
1 polymer ?
#
loop_
_entity_poly.entity_id
_entity_poly.type
_entity_poly.pdbx_seq_one_letter_code
_entity_poly.pdbx_strand_id
1 'polypeptide(L)'
;MATARGLSPDCMIETAEGPVRMADTPGKGFAVMTRLQPTQLGFRQLIKVETAEVVPLVRVVLETGHAAVTARGHRFYRRGMEAVAAEALAPGDLLETAFHYPEGYWPPDPANPTPRIHVAVRAVESAGEGPVLYGTVRDTHTMFLTAGVLVAE
;
A
#
# COMPACT_ATOMS: atom_id res chain seq x y z
N MET A 1 18.36 15.66 -0.63
CA MET A 1 16.99 16.05 -0.98
C MET A 1 16.06 14.87 -0.75
N ALA A 2 15.00 15.08 0.02
CA ALA A 2 14.07 13.99 0.30
C ALA A 2 13.30 13.60 -0.98
N THR A 3 13.16 12.29 -1.21
CA THR A 3 12.32 11.80 -2.30
C THR A 3 10.85 12.03 -1.97
N ALA A 4 10.08 12.50 -2.93
CA ALA A 4 8.66 12.76 -2.72
C ALA A 4 7.93 11.47 -2.36
N ARG A 5 6.96 11.58 -1.47
CA ARG A 5 6.03 10.49 -1.10
C ARG A 5 4.64 10.85 -1.56
N GLY A 6 3.78 9.87 -1.64
CA GLY A 6 2.36 10.06 -1.92
C GLY A 6 1.82 9.03 -2.88
N LEU A 7 0.51 8.92 -2.87
CA LEU A 7 -0.25 8.02 -3.75
C LEU A 7 -0.94 8.85 -4.83
N SER A 8 -1.08 8.28 -6.01
CA SER A 8 -1.82 8.96 -7.08
C SER A 8 -3.29 9.16 -6.66
N PRO A 9 -3.99 10.17 -7.24
CA PRO A 9 -5.39 10.44 -6.86
C PRO A 9 -6.32 9.24 -7.05
N ASP A 10 -6.05 8.40 -8.01
CA ASP A 10 -6.90 7.23 -8.30
C ASP A 10 -6.50 5.98 -7.52
N CYS A 11 -5.44 6.02 -6.74
CA CYS A 11 -5.03 4.90 -5.92
C CYS A 11 -6.09 4.60 -4.86
N MET A 12 -6.51 3.33 -4.78
CA MET A 12 -7.56 2.91 -3.86
C MET A 12 -6.95 2.43 -2.56
N ILE A 13 -7.49 2.92 -1.45
CA ILE A 13 -7.09 2.52 -0.11
C ILE A 13 -8.25 1.82 0.60
N GLU A 14 -7.93 0.86 1.49
CA GLU A 14 -8.94 0.17 2.28
C GLU A 14 -9.32 0.98 3.50
N THR A 15 -10.62 1.17 3.70
CA THR A 15 -11.14 1.86 4.88
C THR A 15 -12.25 1.04 5.53
N ALA A 16 -12.68 1.48 6.71
CA ALA A 16 -13.82 0.87 7.40
C ALA A 16 -15.11 0.98 6.59
N GLU A 17 -15.16 1.87 5.60
CA GLU A 17 -16.30 2.06 4.71
C GLU A 17 -16.10 1.38 3.36
N GLY A 18 -15.05 0.58 3.21
CA GLY A 18 -14.68 -0.07 1.96
C GLY A 18 -13.60 0.68 1.20
N PRO A 19 -13.37 0.33 -0.07
CA PRO A 19 -12.36 1.00 -0.88
C PRO A 19 -12.72 2.47 -1.15
N VAL A 20 -11.72 3.35 -0.98
CA VAL A 20 -11.87 4.79 -1.20
C VAL A 20 -10.69 5.28 -2.04
N ARG A 21 -10.98 6.15 -3.01
CA ARG A 21 -9.92 6.79 -3.79
C ARG A 21 -9.14 7.76 -2.90
N MET A 22 -7.83 7.80 -3.10
CA MET A 22 -7.00 8.76 -2.35
C MET A 22 -7.46 10.21 -2.58
N ALA A 23 -7.95 10.52 -3.78
CA ALA A 23 -8.47 11.83 -4.12
C ALA A 23 -9.67 12.27 -3.25
N ASP A 24 -10.39 11.32 -2.68
CA ASP A 24 -11.60 11.59 -1.88
C ASP A 24 -11.32 11.69 -0.38
N THR A 25 -10.07 11.60 0.05
CA THR A 25 -9.70 11.57 1.46
C THR A 25 -9.47 12.93 2.13
N PRO A 26 -9.12 14.02 1.42
CA PRO A 26 -8.84 15.29 2.10
C PRO A 26 -10.01 15.77 2.95
N GLY A 27 -9.73 16.09 4.22
CA GLY A 27 -10.71 16.63 5.15
C GLY A 27 -11.76 15.66 5.67
N LYS A 28 -11.65 14.37 5.33
CA LYS A 28 -12.69 13.38 5.68
C LYS A 28 -12.38 12.57 6.94
N GLY A 29 -11.09 12.37 7.26
CA GLY A 29 -10.71 11.59 8.43
C GLY A 29 -11.11 10.12 8.37
N PHE A 30 -11.05 9.51 7.17
CA PHE A 30 -11.39 8.09 7.01
C PHE A 30 -10.56 7.20 7.93
N ALA A 31 -11.19 6.19 8.50
CA ALA A 31 -10.50 5.14 9.24
C ALA A 31 -9.94 4.14 8.23
N VAL A 32 -8.64 4.21 7.98
CA VAL A 32 -7.98 3.31 7.03
C VAL A 32 -7.51 2.03 7.71
N MET A 33 -7.54 0.94 6.95
CA MET A 33 -7.05 -0.34 7.45
C MET A 33 -5.54 -0.29 7.59
N THR A 34 -5.05 -0.77 8.72
CA THR A 34 -3.63 -0.79 9.04
C THR A 34 -3.30 -2.02 9.89
N ARG A 35 -2.02 -2.32 10.01
CA ARG A 35 -1.56 -3.40 10.88
C ARG A 35 -1.17 -2.82 12.24
N LEU A 36 -1.90 -3.21 13.29
CA LEU A 36 -1.64 -2.75 14.66
C LEU A 36 -0.49 -3.53 15.30
N GLN A 37 -0.45 -4.84 15.03
CA GLN A 37 0.57 -5.77 15.49
C GLN A 37 0.82 -6.78 14.37
N PRO A 38 1.88 -7.59 14.44
CA PRO A 38 2.22 -8.51 13.35
C PRO A 38 1.06 -9.38 12.84
N THR A 39 0.14 -9.77 13.73
CA THR A 39 -1.00 -10.63 13.37
C THR A 39 -2.34 -9.95 13.60
N GLN A 40 -2.36 -8.65 13.82
CA GLN A 40 -3.60 -7.93 14.14
C GLN A 40 -3.81 -6.77 13.18
N LEU A 41 -4.95 -6.76 12.52
CA LEU A 41 -5.42 -5.64 11.72
C LEU A 41 -6.34 -4.74 12.53
N GLY A 42 -6.43 -3.51 12.13
CA GLY A 42 -7.36 -2.57 12.72
C GLY A 42 -7.47 -1.32 11.86
N PHE A 43 -8.07 -0.29 12.42
CA PHE A 43 -8.31 0.95 11.69
C PHE A 43 -7.78 2.13 12.49
N ARG A 44 -7.18 3.08 11.78
CA ARG A 44 -6.71 4.35 12.34
C ARG A 44 -7.06 5.46 11.38
N GLN A 45 -7.31 6.65 11.89
CA GLN A 45 -7.69 7.78 11.06
C GLN A 45 -6.52 8.25 10.20
N LEU A 46 -6.83 8.48 8.92
CA LEU A 46 -5.96 9.19 7.99
C LEU A 46 -6.33 10.67 8.04
N ILE A 47 -5.42 11.49 8.54
CA ILE A 47 -5.64 12.92 8.76
C ILE A 47 -4.57 13.74 8.05
N LYS A 48 -4.79 15.05 7.97
CA LYS A 48 -3.85 16.00 7.37
C LYS A 48 -3.44 15.62 5.96
N VAL A 49 -4.42 15.17 5.17
CA VAL A 49 -4.16 14.81 3.78
C VAL A 49 -3.91 16.06 2.96
N GLU A 50 -2.80 16.06 2.25
CA GLU A 50 -2.38 17.17 1.40
C GLU A 50 -2.08 16.65 -0.01
N THR A 51 -2.25 17.52 -0.99
CA THR A 51 -1.87 17.24 -2.38
C THR A 51 -0.49 17.85 -2.62
N ALA A 52 0.46 17.03 -3.03
CA ALA A 52 1.77 17.50 -3.42
C ALA A 52 1.77 17.95 -4.89
N GLU A 53 2.82 18.67 -5.25
CA GLU A 53 3.03 19.09 -6.62
C GLU A 53 3.25 17.87 -7.54
N VAL A 54 3.21 18.13 -8.85
CA VAL A 54 3.47 17.08 -9.84
C VAL A 54 4.87 16.51 -9.66
N VAL A 55 4.94 15.20 -9.54
CA VAL A 55 6.19 14.46 -9.33
C VAL A 55 6.24 13.26 -10.28
N PRO A 56 7.45 12.70 -10.53
CA PRO A 56 7.56 11.45 -11.27
C PRO A 56 6.85 10.32 -10.54
N LEU A 57 6.12 9.51 -11.29
CA LEU A 57 5.32 8.41 -10.77
C LEU A 57 5.86 7.06 -11.25
N VAL A 58 5.64 6.04 -10.45
CA VAL A 58 5.86 4.64 -10.85
C VAL A 58 4.59 3.84 -10.62
N ARG A 59 4.41 2.82 -11.44
CA ARG A 59 3.35 1.83 -11.28
C ARG A 59 4.00 0.54 -10.77
N VAL A 60 3.59 0.11 -9.58
CA VAL A 60 4.00 -1.16 -9.01
C VAL A 60 2.93 -2.18 -9.38
N VAL A 61 3.27 -3.12 -10.24
CA VAL A 61 2.36 -4.17 -10.69
C VAL A 61 2.61 -5.43 -9.87
N LEU A 62 1.55 -5.98 -9.30
CA LEU A 62 1.63 -7.18 -8.45
C LEU A 62 1.31 -8.43 -9.26
N GLU A 63 1.74 -9.60 -8.76
CA GLU A 63 1.45 -10.89 -9.40
C GLU A 63 -0.04 -11.18 -9.49
N THR A 64 -0.86 -10.55 -8.65
CA THR A 64 -2.31 -10.68 -8.69
C THR A 64 -2.95 -9.95 -9.88
N GLY A 65 -2.19 -9.12 -10.59
CA GLY A 65 -2.71 -8.26 -11.64
C GLY A 65 -3.10 -6.87 -11.16
N HIS A 66 -3.21 -6.65 -9.86
CA HIS A 66 -3.45 -5.32 -9.32
C HIS A 66 -2.20 -4.46 -9.42
N ALA A 67 -2.40 -3.15 -9.49
CA ALA A 67 -1.31 -2.21 -9.55
C ALA A 67 -1.59 -0.99 -8.67
N ALA A 68 -0.52 -0.32 -8.25
CA ALA A 68 -0.60 0.92 -7.51
C ALA A 68 0.32 1.94 -8.16
N VAL A 69 -0.16 3.17 -8.33
CA VAL A 69 0.63 4.27 -8.88
C VAL A 69 0.96 5.23 -7.74
N THR A 70 2.24 5.44 -7.51
CA THR A 70 2.73 6.26 -6.41
C THR A 70 3.89 7.15 -6.85
N ALA A 71 4.27 8.09 -5.99
CA ALA A 71 5.54 8.77 -6.13
C ALA A 71 6.67 7.74 -6.06
N ARG A 72 7.78 8.00 -6.74
CA ARG A 72 8.91 7.07 -6.83
C ARG A 72 9.49 6.70 -5.46
N GLY A 73 9.49 7.65 -4.54
CA GLY A 73 10.03 7.44 -3.20
C GLY A 73 9.02 6.93 -2.17
N HIS A 74 7.77 6.72 -2.56
CA HIS A 74 6.77 6.23 -1.61
C HIS A 74 7.14 4.83 -1.14
N ARG A 75 7.08 4.58 0.18
CA ARG A 75 7.58 3.35 0.75
C ARG A 75 6.53 2.26 0.78
N PHE A 76 6.91 1.09 0.27
CA PHE A 76 6.21 -0.17 0.44
C PHE A 76 6.95 -0.99 1.49
N TYR A 77 6.29 -1.99 2.04
CA TYR A 77 6.90 -2.87 3.03
C TYR A 77 7.11 -4.25 2.43
N ARG A 78 8.37 -4.65 2.31
CA ARG A 78 8.72 -6.00 1.94
C ARG A 78 8.57 -6.92 3.14
N ARG A 79 8.61 -8.23 2.88
CA ARG A 79 8.55 -9.27 3.90
C ARG A 79 9.45 -8.92 5.08
N GLY A 80 8.90 -9.04 6.30
CA GLY A 80 9.59 -8.66 7.52
C GLY A 80 9.53 -7.17 7.84
N MET A 81 8.61 -6.43 7.23
CA MET A 81 8.40 -5.00 7.48
C MET A 81 9.58 -4.12 7.05
N GLU A 82 10.32 -4.54 6.05
CA GLU A 82 11.40 -3.73 5.48
C GLU A 82 10.82 -2.66 4.56
N ALA A 83 11.01 -1.40 4.92
CA ALA A 83 10.54 -0.27 4.12
C ALA A 83 11.45 -0.07 2.90
N VAL A 84 10.85 -0.04 1.70
CA VAL A 84 11.56 0.10 0.45
C VAL A 84 10.82 1.09 -0.45
N ALA A 85 11.56 2.05 -1.02
CA ALA A 85 10.96 2.98 -1.98
C ALA A 85 10.39 2.23 -3.19
N ALA A 86 9.26 2.70 -3.71
CA ALA A 86 8.60 2.07 -4.85
C ALA A 86 9.55 1.83 -6.03
N GLU A 87 10.39 2.82 -6.34
CA GLU A 87 11.35 2.72 -7.45
C GLU A 87 12.46 1.67 -7.22
N ALA A 88 12.68 1.29 -5.96
CA ALA A 88 13.71 0.31 -5.60
C ALA A 88 13.16 -1.12 -5.53
N LEU A 89 11.87 -1.30 -5.70
CA LEU A 89 11.27 -2.64 -5.77
C LEU A 89 11.68 -3.33 -7.07
N ALA A 90 11.84 -4.65 -7.00
CA ALA A 90 12.21 -5.47 -8.16
C ALA A 90 11.23 -6.63 -8.33
N PRO A 91 11.07 -7.15 -9.55
CA PRO A 91 10.25 -8.36 -9.77
C PRO A 91 10.70 -9.48 -8.84
N GLY A 92 9.73 -10.13 -8.20
CA GLY A 92 9.99 -11.19 -7.23
C GLY A 92 10.06 -10.72 -5.78
N ASP A 93 10.16 -9.42 -5.52
CA ASP A 93 10.09 -8.90 -4.16
C ASP A 93 8.75 -9.25 -3.53
N LEU A 94 8.77 -9.75 -2.29
CA LEU A 94 7.57 -10.15 -1.56
C LEU A 94 7.12 -9.00 -0.65
N LEU A 95 5.88 -8.56 -0.84
CA LEU A 95 5.31 -7.46 -0.08
C LEU A 95 4.38 -7.97 1.03
N GLU A 96 4.34 -7.23 2.13
CA GLU A 96 3.43 -7.51 3.23
C GLU A 96 1.99 -7.31 2.81
N THR A 97 1.11 -8.24 3.20
CA THR A 97 -0.31 -8.24 2.86
C THR A 97 -1.19 -8.01 4.09
N ALA A 98 -2.48 -7.82 3.84
CA ALA A 98 -3.46 -7.61 4.91
C ALA A 98 -3.54 -8.81 5.86
N PHE A 99 -3.33 -10.02 5.36
CA PHE A 99 -3.42 -11.22 6.20
C PHE A 99 -2.04 -11.79 6.44
N HIS A 100 -1.84 -12.20 7.68
CA HIS A 100 -0.64 -12.88 8.11
C HIS A 100 -1.07 -14.15 8.86
N TYR A 101 -0.87 -15.29 8.22
CA TYR A 101 -1.23 -16.57 8.83
C TYR A 101 -0.09 -17.07 9.72
N PRO A 102 -0.41 -17.70 10.85
CA PRO A 102 0.62 -18.38 11.64
C PRO A 102 1.36 -19.41 10.80
N GLU A 103 2.64 -19.61 11.11
CA GLU A 103 3.45 -20.61 10.43
C GLU A 103 2.76 -21.98 10.49
N GLY A 104 2.70 -22.66 9.35
CA GLY A 104 2.06 -23.98 9.26
C GLY A 104 0.55 -23.95 9.12
N TYR A 105 -0.08 -22.78 9.18
CA TYR A 105 -1.52 -22.66 8.98
C TYR A 105 -1.82 -22.24 7.53
N TRP A 106 -2.62 -23.06 6.87
CA TRP A 106 -3.00 -22.83 5.49
C TRP A 106 -4.51 -22.91 5.35
N PRO A 107 -5.20 -21.79 5.11
CA PRO A 107 -6.64 -21.84 4.86
C PRO A 107 -6.90 -22.61 3.55
N PRO A 108 -7.86 -23.51 3.54
CA PRO A 108 -8.19 -24.23 2.31
C PRO A 108 -8.76 -23.27 1.26
N ASP A 109 -8.17 -23.27 0.10
CA ASP A 109 -8.69 -22.56 -1.07
C ASP A 109 -8.52 -23.45 -2.29
N PRO A 110 -9.61 -24.08 -2.78
CA PRO A 110 -9.55 -24.97 -3.94
C PRO A 110 -9.08 -24.29 -5.21
N ALA A 111 -9.33 -22.98 -5.34
CA ALA A 111 -8.93 -22.24 -6.54
C ALA A 111 -7.47 -21.80 -6.48
N ASN A 112 -6.89 -21.72 -5.27
CA ASN A 112 -5.53 -21.28 -5.06
C ASN A 112 -4.94 -21.98 -3.84
N PRO A 113 -4.43 -23.21 -4.02
CA PRO A 113 -3.98 -24.03 -2.89
C PRO A 113 -2.73 -23.51 -2.19
N THR A 114 -2.03 -22.53 -2.80
CA THR A 114 -0.87 -21.92 -2.17
C THR A 114 -1.30 -20.72 -1.35
N PRO A 115 -1.11 -20.73 -0.02
CA PRO A 115 -1.49 -19.61 0.83
C PRO A 115 -0.67 -18.37 0.51
N ARG A 116 -1.35 -17.23 0.48
CA ARG A 116 -0.71 -15.96 0.16
C ARG A 116 -0.57 -15.12 1.42
N ILE A 117 0.53 -15.28 2.10
CA ILE A 117 0.91 -14.42 3.22
C ILE A 117 1.73 -13.22 2.74
N HIS A 118 2.22 -13.29 1.49
CA HIS A 118 2.92 -12.21 0.82
C HIS A 118 2.51 -12.19 -0.65
N VAL A 119 2.66 -11.04 -1.29
CA VAL A 119 2.38 -10.85 -2.70
C VAL A 119 3.66 -10.42 -3.40
N ALA A 120 4.01 -11.09 -4.49
CA ALA A 120 5.20 -10.75 -5.25
C ALA A 120 4.95 -9.56 -6.18
N VAL A 121 5.96 -8.73 -6.34
CA VAL A 121 6.00 -7.69 -7.37
C VAL A 121 6.26 -8.36 -8.70
N ARG A 122 5.45 -8.02 -9.72
CA ARG A 122 5.65 -8.50 -11.09
C ARG A 122 6.54 -7.54 -11.87
N ALA A 123 6.28 -6.24 -11.75
CA ALA A 123 6.99 -5.22 -12.49
C ALA A 123 6.90 -3.86 -11.79
N VAL A 124 7.88 -3.01 -12.05
CA VAL A 124 7.85 -1.60 -11.66
C VAL A 124 8.08 -0.80 -12.93
N GLU A 125 7.13 0.04 -13.25
CA GLU A 125 7.12 0.78 -14.52
C GLU A 125 7.04 2.28 -14.28
N SER A 126 7.63 3.07 -15.17
CA SER A 126 7.40 4.51 -15.17
C SER A 126 5.92 4.78 -15.47
N ALA A 127 5.30 5.68 -14.71
CA ALA A 127 3.91 6.05 -14.90
C ALA A 127 3.76 7.55 -15.21
N GLY A 128 4.79 8.15 -15.78
CA GLY A 128 4.76 9.57 -16.15
C GLY A 128 4.93 10.47 -14.95
N GLU A 129 4.26 11.60 -14.97
CA GLU A 129 4.28 12.58 -13.88
C GLU A 129 2.86 12.95 -13.51
N GLY A 130 2.64 13.28 -12.26
CA GLY A 130 1.33 13.70 -11.81
C GLY A 130 1.32 14.11 -10.35
N PRO A 131 0.18 14.62 -9.87
CA PRO A 131 0.03 14.97 -8.47
C PRO A 131 -0.06 13.71 -7.62
N VAL A 132 0.29 13.84 -6.36
CA VAL A 132 0.15 12.78 -5.37
C VAL A 132 -0.45 13.36 -4.10
N LEU A 133 -1.09 12.50 -3.29
CA LEU A 133 -1.62 12.86 -2.00
C LEU A 133 -0.91 12.04 -0.92
N TYR A 134 -0.70 12.66 0.22
CA TYR A 134 -0.12 12.01 1.39
C TYR A 134 -0.78 12.59 2.65
N GLY A 135 -0.68 11.86 3.74
CA GLY A 135 -1.25 12.30 5.00
C GLY A 135 -0.59 11.62 6.18
N THR A 136 -1.28 11.60 7.30
CA THR A 136 -0.79 10.96 8.53
C THR A 136 -1.82 9.93 8.99
N VAL A 137 -1.39 8.69 9.13
CA VAL A 137 -2.17 7.63 9.76
C VAL A 137 -1.77 7.55 11.22
N ARG A 138 -2.72 7.78 12.13
CA ARG A 138 -2.46 7.81 13.57
C ARG A 138 -1.83 6.51 14.05
N ASP A 139 -0.89 6.62 14.97
CA ASP A 139 -0.22 5.53 15.68
C ASP A 139 0.66 4.63 14.83
N THR A 140 0.19 4.15 13.69
CA THR A 140 0.90 3.13 12.90
C THR A 140 1.72 3.70 11.75
N HIS A 141 1.31 4.84 11.20
CA HIS A 141 1.95 5.48 10.02
C HIS A 141 2.01 4.60 8.78
N THR A 142 1.10 3.62 8.71
CA THR A 142 0.97 2.68 7.59
C THR A 142 -0.49 2.49 7.23
N MET A 143 -0.75 2.02 6.01
CA MET A 143 -2.10 1.68 5.58
C MET A 143 -2.07 0.64 4.47
N PHE A 144 -3.18 -0.09 4.33
CA PHE A 144 -3.32 -1.06 3.25
C PHE A 144 -4.00 -0.43 2.04
N LEU A 145 -3.45 -0.72 0.87
CA LEU A 145 -4.11 -0.43 -0.39
C LEU A 145 -5.17 -1.50 -0.67
N THR A 146 -6.17 -1.16 -1.48
CA THR A 146 -7.16 -2.14 -1.94
C THR A 146 -6.51 -3.29 -2.70
N ALA A 147 -5.36 -3.04 -3.32
CA ALA A 147 -4.55 -4.10 -3.92
C ALA A 147 -4.03 -5.14 -2.92
N GLY A 148 -4.16 -4.88 -1.62
CA GLY A 148 -3.86 -5.84 -0.56
C GLY A 148 -2.50 -5.68 0.08
N VAL A 149 -1.72 -4.70 -0.30
CA VAL A 149 -0.35 -4.52 0.21
C VAL A 149 -0.23 -3.35 1.18
N LEU A 150 0.70 -3.46 2.11
CA LEU A 150 0.97 -2.44 3.13
C LEU A 150 1.93 -1.39 2.58
N VAL A 151 1.57 -0.13 2.75
CA VAL A 151 2.40 1.01 2.35
C VAL A 151 2.51 2.01 3.50
N ALA A 152 3.49 2.90 3.40
CA ALA A 152 3.57 4.06 4.29
C ALA A 152 2.44 5.05 3.99
N GLU A 153 2.23 5.94 4.93
CA GLU A 153 1.25 7.02 4.79
C GLU A 153 1.59 8.06 3.72
#